data_88ebf0490d229e158a9002ece309c10a
#
_entry.id   88ebf0490d229e158a9002ece309c10a
#
_cell.length_a   1.000
_cell.length_b   1.000
_cell.length_c   1.000
_cell.angle_alpha   90.00
_cell.angle_beta   90.00
_cell.angle_gamma   90.00
#
_symmetry.space_group_name_H-M   'P 1'
#
loop_
_entity.id
_entity.type
_entity.pdbx_description
1 polymer ?
#
loop_
_entity_poly.entity_id
_entity_poly.type
_entity_poly.pdbx_seq_one_letter_code
_entity_poly.pdbx_strand_id
1 'polypeptide(L)'
;ELVKKSEASAVFSAGDTGGAFAVSLHVLQRMKGVLRPAIAALIPTLKGFSIMLDVGANLLPKAQHLFQFGVMGQIYSELALDTPSPSVGLLNVGGEVSKGTDALRTAHGLFAKSDLNFMGNVEGSIIFQGNVDVIVCDGFSGNVALKVSESLSEMLTTLLREEVTHSVRSKIGYMFLQNGLKSMKKRTDYSEYGAAPLL
;
A
#
# COMPACT_ATOMS: atom_id res chain seq x y z
N GLU A 1 7.12 24.54 -0.54
CA GLU A 1 7.19 25.82 0.16
C GLU A 1 5.82 26.43 0.43
N LEU A 2 4.89 26.47 -0.53
CA LEU A 2 3.54 27.03 -0.35
C LEU A 2 2.77 26.34 0.81
N VAL A 3 2.84 25.01 0.90
CA VAL A 3 2.22 24.29 2.02
C VAL A 3 2.84 24.67 3.37
N LYS A 4 4.18 24.78 3.44
CA LYS A 4 4.87 25.20 4.66
C LYS A 4 4.49 26.61 5.11
N LYS A 5 4.14 27.49 4.18
CA LYS A 5 3.67 28.86 4.45
C LYS A 5 2.16 28.95 4.66
N SER A 6 1.45 27.82 4.65
CA SER A 6 -0.04 27.77 4.71
C SER A 6 -0.73 28.49 3.54
N GLU A 7 -0.04 28.69 2.42
CA GLU A 7 -0.59 29.26 1.18
C GLU A 7 -1.22 28.17 0.29
N ALA A 8 -1.00 26.88 0.60
CA ALA A 8 -1.64 25.72 -0.02
C ALA A 8 -1.91 24.65 1.04
N SER A 9 -2.98 23.89 0.87
CA SER A 9 -3.37 22.83 1.81
C SER A 9 -2.75 21.47 1.50
N ALA A 10 -2.32 21.25 0.25
CA ALA A 10 -1.74 19.99 -0.19
C ALA A 10 -0.84 20.17 -1.42
N VAL A 11 -0.07 19.15 -1.74
CA VAL A 11 0.72 19.04 -2.98
C VAL A 11 0.35 17.73 -3.67
N PHE A 12 0.10 17.80 -4.96
CA PHE A 12 -0.01 16.65 -5.85
C PHE A 12 1.13 16.69 -6.87
N SER A 13 1.78 15.56 -7.10
CA SER A 13 2.84 15.40 -8.09
C SER A 13 2.64 14.14 -8.92
N ALA A 14 2.65 14.29 -10.23
CA ALA A 14 2.67 13.17 -11.18
C ALA A 14 4.11 12.80 -11.62
N GLY A 15 5.12 13.38 -10.98
CA GLY A 15 6.52 13.15 -11.30
C GLY A 15 7.12 11.95 -10.57
N ASP A 16 8.45 11.89 -10.54
CA ASP A 16 9.20 10.86 -9.83
C ASP A 16 8.88 10.86 -8.32
N THR A 17 8.46 9.71 -7.81
CA THR A 17 8.06 9.54 -6.41
C THR A 17 9.23 9.79 -5.45
N GLY A 18 10.45 9.35 -5.81
CA GLY A 18 11.65 9.56 -4.99
C GLY A 18 12.02 11.04 -4.86
N GLY A 19 11.97 11.78 -5.97
CA GLY A 19 12.20 13.22 -5.99
C GLY A 19 11.14 13.98 -5.20
N ALA A 20 9.85 13.67 -5.39
CA ALA A 20 8.76 14.26 -4.62
C ALA A 20 8.89 14.00 -3.12
N PHE A 21 9.25 12.77 -2.73
CA PHE A 21 9.52 12.38 -1.35
C PHE A 21 10.69 13.15 -0.74
N ALA A 22 11.84 13.22 -1.46
CA ALA A 22 13.03 13.93 -0.99
C ALA A 22 12.78 15.42 -0.78
N VAL A 23 12.09 16.07 -1.73
CA VAL A 23 11.72 17.50 -1.62
C VAL A 23 10.73 17.71 -0.47
N SER A 24 9.72 16.85 -0.31
CA SER A 24 8.76 16.94 0.78
C SER A 24 9.47 16.83 2.13
N LEU A 25 10.36 15.86 2.29
CA LEU A 25 11.16 15.68 3.49
C LEU A 25 12.07 16.88 3.80
N HIS A 26 12.69 17.45 2.76
CA HIS A 26 13.56 18.63 2.93
C HIS A 26 12.78 19.88 3.36
N VAL A 27 11.63 20.12 2.74
CA VAL A 27 10.82 21.34 2.94
C VAL A 27 9.93 21.27 4.17
N LEU A 28 9.17 20.17 4.33
CA LEU A 28 8.18 20.00 5.41
C LEU A 28 8.81 19.44 6.68
N GLN A 29 9.92 18.72 6.54
CA GLN A 29 10.60 17.99 7.60
C GLN A 29 9.79 16.80 8.13
N ARG A 30 10.41 16.01 9.01
CA ARG A 30 9.76 14.88 9.68
C ARG A 30 8.95 15.37 10.88
N MET A 31 7.83 14.71 11.10
CA MET A 31 7.09 14.86 12.35
C MET A 31 7.96 14.46 13.54
N LYS A 32 7.85 15.18 14.66
CA LYS A 32 8.62 14.88 15.87
C LYS A 32 8.30 13.46 16.35
N GLY A 33 9.33 12.66 16.55
CA GLY A 33 9.22 11.25 16.99
C GLY A 33 9.29 10.25 15.84
N VAL A 34 9.06 10.64 14.59
CA VAL A 34 9.21 9.77 13.42
C VAL A 34 10.69 9.59 13.08
N LEU A 35 11.19 8.36 13.18
CA LEU A 35 12.59 8.02 12.88
C LEU A 35 12.87 8.04 11.37
N ARG A 36 11.96 7.47 10.60
CA ARG A 36 12.01 7.48 9.15
C ARG A 36 10.60 7.64 8.57
N PRO A 37 10.42 8.57 7.62
CA PRO A 37 9.19 8.65 6.87
C PRO A 37 9.02 7.40 5.99
N ALA A 38 7.79 7.06 5.65
CA ALA A 38 7.44 5.96 4.76
C ALA A 38 6.52 6.44 3.64
N ILE A 39 6.48 5.70 2.55
CA ILE A 39 5.49 5.90 1.50
C ILE A 39 4.37 4.87 1.69
N ALA A 40 3.15 5.37 1.92
CA ALA A 40 1.96 4.55 2.04
C ALA A 40 1.27 4.44 0.68
N ALA A 41 0.80 3.25 0.32
CA ALA A 41 -0.07 3.02 -0.83
C ALA A 41 -1.37 2.35 -0.40
N LEU A 42 -2.47 2.76 -1.02
CA LEU A 42 -3.76 2.08 -0.90
C LEU A 42 -3.80 0.92 -1.89
N ILE A 43 -3.96 -0.28 -1.39
CA ILE A 43 -4.07 -1.51 -2.18
C ILE A 43 -5.54 -1.91 -2.26
N PRO A 44 -6.15 -1.97 -3.44
CA PRO A 44 -7.51 -2.48 -3.59
C PRO A 44 -7.56 -3.97 -3.25
N THR A 45 -8.58 -4.37 -2.49
CA THR A 45 -8.78 -5.74 -2.04
C THR A 45 -10.19 -6.23 -2.34
N LEU A 46 -10.46 -7.50 -2.10
CA LEU A 46 -11.80 -8.07 -2.25
C LEU A 46 -12.82 -7.44 -1.28
N LYS A 47 -12.36 -6.88 -0.14
CA LYS A 47 -13.24 -6.32 0.90
C LYS A 47 -13.16 -4.79 1.04
N GLY A 48 -12.49 -4.08 0.13
CA GLY A 48 -12.26 -2.65 0.21
C GLY A 48 -10.80 -2.31 -0.05
N PHE A 49 -10.11 -1.70 0.91
CA PHE A 49 -8.71 -1.30 0.77
C PHE A 49 -7.89 -1.79 1.96
N SER A 50 -6.62 -2.09 1.69
CA SER A 50 -5.57 -2.22 2.70
C SER A 50 -4.52 -1.13 2.46
N ILE A 51 -3.85 -0.69 3.52
CA ILE A 51 -2.73 0.24 3.44
C ILE A 51 -1.45 -0.56 3.48
N MET A 52 -0.57 -0.38 2.49
CA MET A 52 0.77 -0.97 2.50
C MET A 52 1.82 0.10 2.80
N LEU A 53 2.67 -0.16 3.77
CA LEU A 53 3.82 0.64 4.19
C LEU A 53 5.04 -0.26 4.45
N ASP A 54 6.17 -0.01 3.89
CA ASP A 54 6.65 1.03 3.01
C ASP A 54 6.66 0.55 1.55
N VAL A 55 6.36 1.44 0.58
CA VAL A 55 6.35 1.06 -0.84
C VAL A 55 7.45 1.75 -1.66
N GLY A 56 8.59 2.06 -1.03
CA GLY A 56 9.74 2.51 -1.81
C GLY A 56 10.68 3.54 -1.17
N ALA A 57 10.41 4.03 0.05
CA ALA A 57 11.28 5.02 0.69
C ALA A 57 12.48 4.40 1.42
N ASN A 58 12.34 3.20 2.01
CA ASN A 58 13.35 2.60 2.88
C ASN A 58 13.62 1.14 2.47
N LEU A 59 14.72 0.91 1.76
CA LEU A 59 15.06 -0.43 1.27
C LEU A 59 15.45 -1.42 2.39
N LEU A 60 16.15 -0.94 3.41
CA LEU A 60 16.64 -1.74 4.53
C LEU A 60 16.26 -1.07 5.86
N PRO A 61 14.98 -1.10 6.24
CA PRO A 61 14.53 -0.52 7.50
C PRO A 61 15.00 -1.38 8.68
N LYS A 62 15.29 -0.74 9.81
CA LYS A 62 15.49 -1.43 11.09
C LYS A 62 14.14 -1.85 11.68
N ALA A 63 14.14 -2.78 12.64
CA ALA A 63 12.93 -3.24 13.32
C ALA A 63 12.07 -2.11 13.90
N GLN A 64 12.72 -1.08 14.50
CA GLN A 64 12.02 0.10 15.02
C GLN A 64 11.34 0.94 13.95
N HIS A 65 11.90 0.99 12.72
CA HIS A 65 11.27 1.68 11.60
C HIS A 65 10.01 0.92 11.16
N LEU A 66 10.10 -0.41 10.98
CA LEU A 66 8.96 -1.27 10.66
C LEU A 66 7.84 -1.12 11.71
N PHE A 67 8.19 -1.11 12.99
CA PHE A 67 7.23 -0.89 14.05
C PHE A 67 6.53 0.49 13.92
N GLN A 68 7.30 1.55 13.67
CA GLN A 68 6.71 2.88 13.42
C GLN A 68 5.83 2.93 12.16
N PHE A 69 6.18 2.20 11.11
CA PHE A 69 5.32 2.11 9.93
C PHE A 69 3.96 1.50 10.26
N GLY A 70 3.92 0.50 11.14
CA GLY A 70 2.66 -0.06 11.63
C GLY A 70 1.81 0.95 12.39
N VAL A 71 2.43 1.73 13.30
CA VAL A 71 1.74 2.82 14.02
C VAL A 71 1.22 3.88 13.04
N MET A 72 2.05 4.30 12.08
CA MET A 72 1.65 5.29 11.07
C MET A 72 0.50 4.77 10.20
N GLY A 73 0.58 3.50 9.79
CA GLY A 73 -0.46 2.84 9.02
C GLY A 73 -1.78 2.72 9.78
N GLN A 74 -1.74 2.36 11.07
CA GLN A 74 -2.93 2.35 11.92
C GLN A 74 -3.60 3.72 11.95
N ILE A 75 -2.86 4.76 12.29
CA ILE A 75 -3.39 6.14 12.38
C ILE A 75 -3.97 6.57 11.02
N TYR A 76 -3.27 6.27 9.92
CA TYR A 76 -3.75 6.60 8.59
C TYR A 76 -5.03 5.84 8.23
N SER A 77 -5.14 4.55 8.60
CA SER A 77 -6.34 3.75 8.39
C SER A 77 -7.54 4.27 9.20
N GLU A 78 -7.32 4.65 10.45
CA GLU A 78 -8.34 5.21 11.31
C GLU A 78 -8.86 6.56 10.78
N LEU A 79 -7.96 7.46 10.36
CA LEU A 79 -8.31 8.83 9.97
C LEU A 79 -8.80 8.94 8.51
N ALA A 80 -8.24 8.17 7.58
CA ALA A 80 -8.51 8.30 6.16
C ALA A 80 -9.52 7.28 5.62
N LEU A 81 -9.63 6.11 6.27
CA LEU A 81 -10.52 5.02 5.85
C LEU A 81 -11.65 4.73 6.86
N ASP A 82 -11.73 5.51 7.94
CA ASP A 82 -12.72 5.32 9.03
C ASP A 82 -12.76 3.87 9.56
N THR A 83 -11.58 3.21 9.62
CA THR A 83 -11.47 1.82 10.08
C THR A 83 -11.12 1.81 11.57
N PRO A 84 -12.06 1.48 12.47
CA PRO A 84 -11.77 1.46 13.90
C PRO A 84 -10.88 0.27 14.26
N SER A 85 -9.81 0.49 15.04
CA SER A 85 -8.88 -0.56 15.49
C SER A 85 -8.37 -1.44 14.35
N PRO A 86 -7.75 -0.85 13.30
CA PRO A 86 -7.36 -1.60 12.11
C PRO A 86 -6.34 -2.69 12.44
N SER A 87 -6.48 -3.82 11.80
CA SER A 87 -5.56 -4.95 11.91
C SER A 87 -4.23 -4.65 11.23
N VAL A 88 -3.12 -5.00 11.88
CA VAL A 88 -1.74 -4.78 11.39
C VAL A 88 -1.05 -6.11 11.17
N GLY A 89 -0.57 -6.36 9.96
CA GLY A 89 0.22 -7.54 9.59
C GLY A 89 1.64 -7.15 9.16
N LEU A 90 2.62 -7.97 9.51
CA LEU A 90 4.01 -7.80 9.08
C LEU A 90 4.29 -8.74 7.90
N LEU A 91 4.52 -8.17 6.71
CA LEU A 91 4.78 -8.94 5.49
C LEU A 91 6.06 -9.77 5.65
N ASN A 92 5.94 -11.07 5.41
CA ASN A 92 7.02 -12.02 5.58
C ASN A 92 6.89 -13.17 4.55
N VAL A 93 7.91 -14.02 4.48
CA VAL A 93 7.97 -15.22 3.62
C VAL A 93 7.11 -16.37 4.14
N GLY A 94 6.61 -16.29 5.36
CA GLY A 94 5.78 -17.31 6.01
C GLY A 94 5.20 -16.76 7.31
N GLY A 95 4.12 -17.38 7.81
CA GLY A 95 3.40 -16.94 9.01
C GLY A 95 4.13 -17.17 10.33
N GLU A 96 5.14 -18.07 10.35
CA GLU A 96 5.82 -18.43 11.60
C GLU A 96 6.74 -17.30 12.10
N VAL A 97 6.78 -17.12 13.42
CA VAL A 97 7.58 -16.09 14.10
C VAL A 97 9.09 -16.18 13.77
N SER A 98 9.59 -17.37 13.50
CA SER A 98 11.00 -17.63 13.19
C SER A 98 11.43 -17.22 11.77
N LYS A 99 10.48 -16.95 10.89
CA LYS A 99 10.74 -16.61 9.48
C LYS A 99 11.22 -15.18 9.30
N GLY A 100 11.84 -14.96 8.14
CA GLY A 100 12.29 -13.64 7.71
C GLY A 100 13.67 -13.26 8.26
N THR A 101 14.01 -11.99 8.05
CA THR A 101 15.28 -11.40 8.49
C THR A 101 15.30 -11.12 9.99
N ASP A 102 16.49 -10.83 10.55
CA ASP A 102 16.60 -10.41 11.96
C ASP A 102 15.77 -9.16 12.26
N ALA A 103 15.69 -8.23 11.31
CA ALA A 103 14.88 -7.04 11.46
C ALA A 103 13.39 -7.36 11.56
N LEU A 104 12.88 -8.30 10.74
CA LEU A 104 11.48 -8.74 10.76
C LEU A 104 11.17 -9.49 12.07
N ARG A 105 12.03 -10.42 12.50
CA ARG A 105 11.83 -11.13 13.78
C ARG A 105 11.82 -10.19 14.98
N THR A 106 12.71 -9.21 14.99
CA THR A 106 12.76 -8.20 16.05
C THR A 106 11.53 -7.30 15.99
N ALA A 107 11.10 -6.87 14.80
CA ALA A 107 9.89 -6.08 14.62
C ALA A 107 8.64 -6.83 15.08
N HIS A 108 8.51 -8.12 14.73
CA HIS A 108 7.43 -8.99 15.23
C HIS A 108 7.35 -8.94 16.77
N GLY A 109 8.50 -9.03 17.45
CA GLY A 109 8.56 -8.94 18.92
C GLY A 109 8.15 -7.56 19.48
N LEU A 110 8.38 -6.47 18.74
CA LEU A 110 7.91 -5.14 19.10
C LEU A 110 6.39 -5.02 18.95
N PHE A 111 5.85 -5.48 17.81
CA PHE A 111 4.42 -5.50 17.55
C PHE A 111 3.65 -6.33 18.58
N ALA A 112 4.14 -7.53 18.89
CA ALA A 112 3.49 -8.44 19.84
C ALA A 112 3.41 -7.90 21.27
N LYS A 113 4.24 -6.89 21.61
CA LYS A 113 4.27 -6.22 22.93
C LYS A 113 3.54 -4.88 22.94
N SER A 114 2.97 -4.47 21.85
CA SER A 114 2.28 -3.19 21.69
C SER A 114 0.76 -3.36 21.81
N ASP A 115 0.06 -2.22 21.91
CA ASP A 115 -1.41 -2.16 21.91
C ASP A 115 -2.03 -2.19 20.49
N LEU A 116 -1.21 -2.39 19.45
CA LEU A 116 -1.69 -2.52 18.07
C LEU A 116 -2.48 -3.83 17.89
N ASN A 117 -3.52 -3.81 17.09
CA ASN A 117 -4.25 -5.02 16.70
C ASN A 117 -3.40 -5.87 15.74
N PHE A 118 -2.31 -6.44 16.26
CA PHE A 118 -1.31 -7.15 15.49
C PHE A 118 -1.72 -8.58 15.17
N MET A 119 -1.82 -8.90 13.87
CA MET A 119 -2.21 -10.21 13.35
C MET A 119 -1.06 -11.20 13.19
N GLY A 120 0.19 -10.77 13.44
CA GLY A 120 1.38 -11.59 13.20
C GLY A 120 2.00 -11.38 11.83
N ASN A 121 2.83 -12.34 11.42
CA ASN A 121 3.39 -12.37 10.07
C ASN A 121 2.30 -12.73 9.06
N VAL A 122 2.37 -12.09 7.91
CA VAL A 122 1.44 -12.29 6.79
C VAL A 122 2.21 -12.52 5.49
N GLU A 123 1.70 -13.39 4.64
CA GLU A 123 2.33 -13.71 3.36
C GLU A 123 1.79 -12.84 2.22
N GLY A 124 2.54 -12.76 1.11
CA GLY A 124 2.12 -12.02 -0.07
C GLY A 124 0.78 -12.46 -0.66
N SER A 125 0.39 -13.71 -0.44
CA SER A 125 -0.90 -14.28 -0.89
C SER A 125 -2.12 -13.58 -0.31
N ILE A 126 -2.00 -12.90 0.82
CA ILE A 126 -3.14 -12.24 1.50
C ILE A 126 -3.33 -10.77 1.12
N ILE A 127 -2.37 -10.17 0.40
CA ILE A 127 -2.36 -8.73 0.10
C ILE A 127 -3.70 -8.25 -0.48
N PHE A 128 -4.30 -9.03 -1.38
CA PHE A 128 -5.56 -8.66 -2.06
C PHE A 128 -6.82 -9.22 -1.42
N GLN A 129 -6.71 -9.98 -0.32
CA GLN A 129 -7.88 -10.62 0.31
C GLN A 129 -8.70 -9.66 1.18
N GLY A 130 -8.09 -8.58 1.69
CA GLY A 130 -8.74 -7.63 2.59
C GLY A 130 -9.01 -8.22 3.98
N ASN A 131 -8.13 -9.10 4.45
CA ASN A 131 -8.19 -9.68 5.81
C ASN A 131 -7.29 -8.92 6.79
N VAL A 132 -6.46 -8.01 6.30
CA VAL A 132 -5.54 -7.17 7.08
C VAL A 132 -5.64 -5.75 6.55
N ASP A 133 -5.86 -4.79 7.43
CA ASP A 133 -6.07 -3.39 7.05
C ASP A 133 -4.76 -2.65 6.77
N VAL A 134 -3.70 -2.98 7.52
CA VAL A 134 -2.37 -2.38 7.39
C VAL A 134 -1.33 -3.47 7.20
N ILE A 135 -0.62 -3.44 6.09
CA ILE A 135 0.45 -4.39 5.75
C ILE A 135 1.79 -3.64 5.82
N VAL A 136 2.61 -4.01 6.78
CA VAL A 136 3.94 -3.42 6.99
C VAL A 136 4.99 -4.23 6.27
N CYS A 137 5.86 -3.56 5.51
CA CYS A 137 6.98 -4.19 4.79
C CYS A 137 8.18 -3.25 4.68
N ASP A 138 9.29 -3.75 4.18
CA ASP A 138 10.38 -2.90 3.70
C ASP A 138 10.03 -2.29 2.33
N GLY A 139 10.69 -1.17 2.00
CA GLY A 139 10.38 -0.43 0.77
C GLY A 139 10.73 -1.18 -0.51
N PHE A 140 11.64 -2.15 -0.47
CA PHE A 140 11.93 -2.99 -1.64
C PHE A 140 10.78 -3.96 -1.90
N SER A 141 10.40 -4.73 -0.88
CA SER A 141 9.31 -5.70 -0.98
C SER A 141 7.98 -5.03 -1.33
N GLY A 142 7.68 -3.90 -0.69
CA GLY A 142 6.46 -3.13 -0.97
C GLY A 142 6.43 -2.55 -2.38
N ASN A 143 7.54 -1.99 -2.87
CA ASN A 143 7.62 -1.47 -4.23
C ASN A 143 7.49 -2.58 -5.29
N VAL A 144 8.12 -3.72 -5.06
CA VAL A 144 8.00 -4.88 -5.96
C VAL A 144 6.56 -5.39 -5.99
N ALA A 145 5.92 -5.57 -4.83
CA ALA A 145 4.53 -5.99 -4.75
C ALA A 145 3.61 -5.02 -5.50
N LEU A 146 3.77 -3.71 -5.29
CA LEU A 146 3.00 -2.67 -5.98
C LEU A 146 3.19 -2.75 -7.50
N LYS A 147 4.43 -2.76 -7.99
CA LYS A 147 4.74 -2.77 -9.42
C LYS A 147 4.30 -4.06 -10.14
N VAL A 148 4.42 -5.21 -9.48
CA VAL A 148 3.90 -6.48 -10.01
C VAL A 148 2.38 -6.43 -10.11
N SER A 149 1.70 -5.87 -9.11
CA SER A 149 0.23 -5.73 -9.10
C SER A 149 -0.27 -4.81 -10.21
N GLU A 150 0.40 -3.66 -10.39
CA GLU A 150 0.13 -2.71 -11.47
C GLU A 150 0.24 -3.40 -12.85
N SER A 151 1.39 -4.03 -13.11
CA SER A 151 1.65 -4.71 -14.38
C SER A 151 0.70 -5.88 -14.65
N LEU A 152 0.34 -6.65 -13.60
CA LEU A 152 -0.62 -7.74 -13.71
C LEU A 152 -2.03 -7.21 -14.07
N SER A 153 -2.46 -6.13 -13.45
CA SER A 153 -3.75 -5.49 -13.73
C SER A 153 -3.82 -4.98 -15.18
N GLU A 154 -2.75 -4.35 -15.67
CA GLU A 154 -2.64 -3.90 -17.07
C GLU A 154 -2.67 -5.07 -18.04
N MET A 155 -1.91 -6.13 -17.77
CA MET A 155 -1.87 -7.34 -18.59
C MET A 155 -3.27 -7.98 -18.69
N LEU A 156 -3.95 -8.19 -17.57
CA LEU A 156 -5.29 -8.78 -17.54
C LEU A 156 -6.31 -7.91 -18.29
N THR A 157 -6.21 -6.59 -18.15
CA THR A 157 -7.08 -5.65 -18.87
C THR A 157 -6.84 -5.73 -20.39
N THR A 158 -5.59 -5.85 -20.81
CA THR A 158 -5.20 -5.97 -22.22
C THR A 158 -5.71 -7.28 -22.82
N LEU A 159 -5.45 -8.40 -22.14
CA LEU A 159 -5.94 -9.73 -22.59
C LEU A 159 -7.47 -9.76 -22.70
N LEU A 160 -8.17 -9.20 -21.71
CA LEU A 160 -9.63 -9.11 -21.77
C LEU A 160 -10.11 -8.30 -22.98
N ARG A 161 -9.45 -7.16 -23.27
CA ARG A 161 -9.78 -6.33 -24.43
C ARG A 161 -9.56 -7.08 -25.75
N GLU A 162 -8.46 -7.83 -25.88
CA GLU A 162 -8.16 -8.65 -27.05
C GLU A 162 -9.23 -9.70 -27.27
N GLU A 163 -9.57 -10.49 -26.24
CA GLU A 163 -10.60 -11.53 -26.34
C GLU A 163 -11.98 -10.98 -26.67
N VAL A 164 -12.35 -9.84 -26.08
CA VAL A 164 -13.63 -9.17 -26.38
C VAL A 164 -13.71 -8.70 -27.85
N THR A 165 -12.58 -8.27 -28.42
CA THR A 165 -12.56 -7.74 -29.79
C THR A 165 -12.42 -8.83 -30.88
N HIS A 166 -12.02 -10.04 -30.47
CA HIS A 166 -11.67 -11.14 -31.37
C HIS A 166 -12.84 -11.63 -32.26
N SER A 167 -14.09 -11.61 -31.78
CA SER A 167 -15.24 -12.10 -32.53
C SER A 167 -16.49 -11.25 -32.34
N VAL A 168 -17.45 -11.38 -33.32
CA VAL A 168 -18.76 -10.70 -33.18
C VAL A 168 -19.52 -11.21 -31.95
N ARG A 169 -19.43 -12.52 -31.65
CA ARG A 169 -20.08 -13.11 -30.46
C ARG A 169 -19.50 -12.51 -29.16
N SER A 170 -18.17 -12.37 -29.10
CA SER A 170 -17.49 -11.75 -27.95
C SER A 170 -17.92 -10.30 -27.74
N LYS A 171 -18.06 -9.53 -28.83
CA LYS A 171 -18.54 -8.13 -28.77
C LYS A 171 -19.98 -8.04 -28.26
N ILE A 172 -20.86 -8.93 -28.69
CA ILE A 172 -22.25 -8.97 -28.18
C ILE A 172 -22.25 -9.35 -26.69
N GLY A 173 -21.49 -10.37 -26.28
CA GLY A 173 -21.34 -10.76 -24.88
C GLY A 173 -20.81 -9.63 -24.01
N TYR A 174 -19.83 -8.88 -24.51
CA TYR A 174 -19.31 -7.71 -23.81
C TYR A 174 -20.35 -6.62 -23.57
N MET A 175 -21.24 -6.36 -24.55
CA MET A 175 -22.32 -5.38 -24.38
C MET A 175 -23.20 -5.69 -23.17
N PHE A 176 -23.45 -6.96 -22.87
CA PHE A 176 -24.21 -7.35 -21.68
C PHE A 176 -23.39 -7.27 -20.39
N LEU A 177 -22.07 -7.50 -20.44
CA LEU A 177 -21.18 -7.53 -19.29
C LEU A 177 -20.50 -6.17 -18.99
N GLN A 178 -20.59 -5.20 -19.90
CA GLN A 178 -19.79 -3.96 -19.84
C GLN A 178 -19.91 -3.19 -18.52
N ASN A 179 -21.10 -3.16 -17.90
CA ASN A 179 -21.30 -2.47 -16.63
C ASN A 179 -20.58 -3.17 -15.47
N GLY A 180 -20.63 -4.50 -15.43
CA GLY A 180 -19.88 -5.29 -14.46
C GLY A 180 -18.37 -5.16 -14.62
N LEU A 181 -17.89 -5.19 -15.87
CA LEU A 181 -16.46 -5.03 -16.18
C LEU A 181 -15.96 -3.62 -15.89
N LYS A 182 -16.76 -2.57 -16.13
CA LYS A 182 -16.45 -1.20 -15.72
C LYS A 182 -16.36 -1.07 -14.20
N SER A 183 -17.30 -1.68 -13.47
CA SER A 183 -17.27 -1.70 -12.00
C SER A 183 -16.03 -2.43 -11.47
N MET A 184 -15.70 -3.60 -12.05
CA MET A 184 -14.49 -4.33 -11.71
C MET A 184 -13.24 -3.49 -11.98
N LYS A 185 -13.12 -2.88 -13.16
CA LYS A 185 -12.00 -2.01 -13.51
C LYS A 185 -11.85 -0.87 -12.49
N LYS A 186 -12.95 -0.17 -12.17
CA LYS A 186 -12.91 0.91 -11.17
C LYS A 186 -12.41 0.42 -9.80
N ARG A 187 -12.78 -0.78 -9.38
CA ARG A 187 -12.32 -1.35 -8.10
C ARG A 187 -10.86 -1.78 -8.10
N THR A 188 -10.28 -2.09 -9.26
CA THR A 188 -8.89 -2.53 -9.41
C THR A 188 -7.97 -1.44 -9.97
N ASP A 189 -8.51 -0.26 -10.27
CA ASP A 189 -7.74 0.85 -10.85
C ASP A 189 -6.93 1.55 -9.77
N TYR A 190 -5.67 1.17 -9.68
CA TYR A 190 -4.70 1.77 -8.74
C TYR A 190 -4.40 3.25 -9.04
N SER A 191 -4.68 3.73 -10.26
CA SER A 191 -4.40 5.11 -10.65
C SER A 191 -5.28 6.14 -9.93
N GLU A 192 -6.42 5.70 -9.38
CA GLU A 192 -7.27 6.54 -8.53
C GLU A 192 -6.68 6.74 -7.12
N TYR A 193 -5.72 5.90 -6.70
CA TYR A 193 -5.21 5.84 -5.33
C TYR A 193 -3.69 6.01 -5.32
N GLY A 194 -3.24 7.23 -5.43
CA GLY A 194 -1.80 7.54 -5.39
C GLY A 194 -1.12 7.10 -4.09
N ALA A 195 0.21 7.04 -4.11
CA ALA A 195 1.00 6.85 -2.90
C ALA A 195 1.20 8.18 -2.16
N ALA A 196 1.13 8.16 -0.84
CA ALA A 196 1.32 9.33 0.01
C ALA A 196 2.55 9.17 0.91
N PRO A 197 3.50 10.13 0.90
CA PRO A 197 4.56 10.16 1.89
C PRO A 197 3.98 10.56 3.26
N LEU A 198 4.22 9.72 4.27
CA LEU A 198 3.97 9.99 5.67
C LEU A 198 5.27 10.48 6.29
N LEU A 199 5.34 11.77 6.65
CA LEU A 199 6.55 12.47 7.07
C LEU A 199 6.71 12.54 8.58
#